data_2ba4678e448d70f118a5d638e1c93db8
#
_entry.id   2ba4678e448d70f118a5d638e1c93db8
#
_cell.length_a   1.000
_cell.length_b   1.000
_cell.length_c   1.000
_cell.angle_alpha   90.00
_cell.angle_beta   90.00
_cell.angle_gamma   90.00
#
_symmetry.space_group_name_H-M   'P 1'
#
loop_
_entity.id
_entity.type
_entity.pdbx_description
1 polymer ?
#
loop_
_entity_poly.entity_id
_entity_poly.type
_entity_poly.pdbx_seq_one_letter_code
_entity_poly.pdbx_strand_id
1 'polypeptide(L)'
;MAKIHFFYSTMNAGKSTALLQSNHNYKENGMDTMLFIPKADAEKNNGYIESRIGLKAKAIIVDSSFDFYKYVKNNQIKNLHCILIDEVQFLSKDQVIQIGKVTDTLNVPAMCYLSLIHI
;
A
#
# COMPACT_ATOMS: atom_id res chain seq x y z
N MET A 1 -6.21 -12.37 -14.23
CA MET A 1 -6.78 -12.18 -12.90
C MET A 1 -5.76 -11.56 -11.96
N ALA A 2 -6.10 -10.47 -11.31
CA ALA A 2 -5.18 -9.79 -10.40
C ALA A 2 -5.00 -10.58 -9.11
N LYS A 3 -3.84 -10.41 -8.48
CA LYS A 3 -3.47 -11.15 -7.27
C LYS A 3 -3.05 -10.21 -6.15
N ILE A 4 -3.16 -10.72 -4.93
CA ILE A 4 -2.60 -10.07 -3.75
C ILE A 4 -1.26 -10.71 -3.46
N HIS A 5 -0.24 -9.88 -3.27
CA HIS A 5 1.09 -10.32 -2.88
C HIS A 5 1.40 -9.78 -1.50
N PHE A 6 1.90 -10.64 -0.62
CA PHE A 6 2.31 -10.26 0.72
C PHE A 6 3.82 -10.31 0.86
N PHE A 7 4.39 -9.23 1.36
CA PHE A 7 5.83 -9.10 1.58
C PHE A 7 6.10 -8.92 3.06
N TYR A 8 6.86 -9.83 3.64
CA TYR A 8 7.17 -9.85 5.07
C TYR A 8 8.59 -9.39 5.31
N SER A 9 8.79 -8.61 6.35
CA SER A 9 10.13 -8.25 6.79
C SER A 9 10.16 -8.09 8.31
N THR A 10 11.34 -8.23 8.89
CA THR A 10 11.52 -7.86 10.30
C THR A 10 11.54 -6.34 10.40
N MET A 11 11.24 -5.82 11.58
CA MET A 11 11.32 -4.38 11.80
C MET A 11 12.71 -3.86 11.44
N ASN A 12 12.74 -2.71 10.76
CA ASN A 12 13.98 -2.03 10.35
C ASN A 12 14.80 -2.78 9.29
N ALA A 13 14.22 -3.71 8.57
CA ALA A 13 14.93 -4.48 7.55
C ALA A 13 14.77 -3.93 6.12
N GLY A 14 14.45 -2.65 5.97
CA GLY A 14 14.38 -2.02 4.65
C GLY A 14 13.07 -2.24 3.90
N LYS A 15 12.00 -2.59 4.59
CA LYS A 15 10.69 -2.80 3.99
C LYS A 15 10.19 -1.58 3.20
N SER A 16 10.33 -0.39 3.80
CA SER A 16 9.89 0.85 3.13
C SER A 16 10.70 1.13 1.87
N THR A 17 11.97 0.74 1.86
CA THR A 17 12.80 0.87 0.67
C THR A 17 12.27 -0.02 -0.45
N ALA A 18 11.90 -1.27 -0.16
CA ALA A 18 11.36 -2.19 -1.15
C ALA A 18 10.04 -1.68 -1.73
N LEU A 19 9.14 -1.20 -0.87
CA LEU A 19 7.86 -0.64 -1.30
C LEU A 19 8.07 0.57 -2.22
N LEU A 20 8.90 1.50 -1.79
CA LEU A 20 9.16 2.73 -2.55
C LEU A 20 9.90 2.45 -3.85
N GLN A 21 10.79 1.47 -3.86
CA GLN A 21 11.48 1.08 -5.09
C GLN A 21 10.49 0.49 -6.11
N SER A 22 9.56 -0.35 -5.65
CA SER A 22 8.52 -0.89 -6.52
C SER A 22 7.64 0.22 -7.09
N ASN A 23 7.24 1.17 -6.25
CA ASN A 23 6.45 2.31 -6.69
C ASN A 23 7.19 3.13 -7.75
N HIS A 24 8.46 3.40 -7.50
CA HIS A 24 9.30 4.15 -8.43
C HIS A 24 9.41 3.43 -9.77
N ASN A 25 9.63 2.11 -9.74
CA ASN A 25 9.76 1.31 -10.97
C ASN A 25 8.48 1.34 -11.81
N TYR A 26 7.31 1.26 -11.18
CA TYR A 26 6.05 1.36 -11.91
C TYR A 26 5.91 2.72 -12.59
N LYS A 27 6.22 3.79 -11.87
CA LYS A 27 6.10 5.15 -12.41
C LYS A 27 7.10 5.41 -13.53
N GLU A 28 8.30 4.87 -13.43
CA GLU A 28 9.32 4.96 -14.51
C GLU A 28 8.81 4.34 -15.80
N ASN A 29 7.95 3.33 -15.71
CA ASN A 29 7.39 2.65 -16.87
C ASN A 29 6.03 3.23 -17.30
N GLY A 30 5.66 4.40 -16.81
CA GLY A 30 4.40 5.05 -17.16
C GLY A 30 3.17 4.41 -16.55
N MET A 31 3.34 3.63 -15.49
CA MET A 31 2.26 2.94 -14.80
C MET A 31 1.91 3.65 -13.49
N ASP A 32 0.63 3.94 -13.29
CA ASP A 32 0.18 4.61 -12.08
C ASP A 32 -0.07 3.64 -10.94
N THR A 33 0.16 4.13 -9.72
CA THR A 33 -0.01 3.36 -8.50
C THR A 33 -0.76 4.19 -7.47
N MET A 34 -1.35 3.52 -6.48
CA MET A 34 -1.88 4.15 -5.29
C MET A 34 -1.15 3.59 -4.08
N LEU A 35 -0.66 4.48 -3.21
CA LEU A 35 0.04 4.12 -1.98
C LEU A 35 -0.87 4.38 -0.79
N PHE A 36 -0.94 3.42 0.13
CA PHE A 36 -1.77 3.54 1.33
C PHE A 36 -0.93 3.30 2.58
N ILE A 37 -1.21 4.06 3.62
CA ILE A 37 -0.53 3.93 4.91
C ILE A 37 -1.54 4.08 6.04
N PRO A 38 -1.49 3.22 7.09
CA PRO A 38 -2.38 3.37 8.24
C PRO A 38 -2.13 4.69 8.97
N LYS A 39 -3.19 5.26 9.50
CA LYS A 39 -3.13 6.55 10.21
C LYS A 39 -2.10 6.59 11.32
N ALA A 40 -1.94 5.49 12.05
CA ALA A 40 -0.96 5.42 13.13
C ALA A 40 0.48 5.71 12.67
N ASP A 41 0.82 5.27 11.46
CA ASP A 41 2.15 5.52 10.88
C ASP A 41 2.23 6.86 10.17
N ALA A 42 1.10 7.35 9.65
CA ALA A 42 1.05 8.60 8.91
C ALA A 42 1.40 9.81 9.78
N GLU A 43 1.10 9.75 11.07
CA GLU A 43 1.35 10.85 12.01
C GLU A 43 2.84 11.17 12.15
N LYS A 44 3.70 10.17 11.96
CA LYS A 44 5.15 10.36 12.09
C LYS A 44 5.76 11.11 10.92
N ASN A 45 5.20 10.98 9.72
CA ASN A 45 5.78 11.48 8.49
C ASN A 45 4.81 12.31 7.64
N ASN A 46 3.75 12.84 8.23
CA ASN A 46 2.78 13.70 7.56
C ASN A 46 2.16 13.06 6.31
N GLY A 47 1.92 11.74 6.36
CA GLY A 47 1.32 11.03 5.24
C GLY A 47 2.30 10.61 4.16
N TYR A 48 3.60 10.73 4.41
CA TYR A 48 4.63 10.25 3.49
C TYR A 48 5.22 8.93 3.95
N ILE A 49 5.57 8.09 3.00
CA ILE A 49 6.39 6.91 3.26
C ILE A 49 7.81 7.29 2.91
N GLU A 50 8.73 7.06 3.83
CA GLU A 50 10.13 7.44 3.66
C GLU A 50 11.04 6.27 3.97
N SER A 51 12.07 6.05 3.14
CA SER A 51 13.06 5.01 3.35
C SER A 51 14.34 5.57 3.95
N ARG A 52 15.20 4.67 4.45
CA ARG A 52 16.50 5.06 5.03
C ARG A 52 17.45 5.66 3.99
N ILE A 53 17.26 5.34 2.72
CA ILE A 53 18.12 5.85 1.65
C ILE A 53 17.58 7.11 0.99
N GLY A 54 16.54 7.71 1.59
CA GLY A 54 16.04 9.01 1.15
C GLY A 54 14.90 8.94 0.13
N LEU A 55 14.43 7.77 -0.23
CA LEU A 55 13.24 7.66 -1.09
C LEU A 55 12.01 8.10 -0.29
N LYS A 56 11.12 8.85 -0.93
CA LYS A 56 9.95 9.40 -0.27
C LYS A 56 8.77 9.47 -1.25
N ALA A 57 7.58 9.11 -0.79
CA ALA A 57 6.38 9.24 -1.59
C ALA A 57 5.17 9.52 -0.70
N LYS A 58 4.25 10.31 -1.21
CA LYS A 58 3.02 10.63 -0.50
C LYS A 58 2.06 9.45 -0.58
N ALA A 59 1.44 9.11 0.55
CA ALA A 59 0.50 8.00 0.63
C ALA A 59 -0.87 8.47 1.09
N ILE A 60 -1.89 7.67 0.75
CA ILE A 60 -3.26 7.90 1.19
C ILE A 60 -3.38 7.36 2.61
N ILE A 61 -3.86 8.20 3.53
CA ILE A 61 -3.98 7.85 4.94
C ILE A 61 -5.23 7.01 5.16
N VAL A 62 -5.07 5.86 5.79
CA VAL A 62 -6.14 4.90 6.04
C VAL A 62 -6.48 4.88 7.53
N ASP A 63 -7.69 5.33 7.88
CA ASP A 63 -8.20 5.19 9.24
C ASP A 63 -9.09 3.94 9.33
N SER A 64 -9.68 3.70 10.51
CA SER A 64 -10.49 2.49 10.75
C SER A 64 -11.78 2.45 9.93
N SER A 65 -12.25 3.59 9.44
CA SER A 65 -13.47 3.69 8.63
C SER A 65 -13.21 3.69 7.13
N PHE A 66 -11.95 3.66 6.72
CA PHE A 66 -11.58 3.72 5.31
C PHE A 66 -12.03 2.47 4.55
N ASP A 67 -12.63 2.65 3.38
CA ASP A 67 -13.06 1.56 2.50
C ASP A 67 -12.19 1.54 1.25
N PHE A 68 -11.32 0.55 1.14
CA PHE A 68 -10.40 0.42 0.00
C PHE A 68 -11.13 0.23 -1.33
N TYR A 69 -12.15 -0.61 -1.33
CA TYR A 69 -12.88 -0.89 -2.58
C TYR A 69 -13.58 0.36 -3.11
N LYS A 70 -14.29 1.06 -2.23
CA LYS A 70 -15.01 2.25 -2.60
C LYS A 70 -14.06 3.35 -3.08
N TYR A 71 -12.95 3.53 -2.38
CA TYR A 71 -11.95 4.53 -2.75
C TYR A 71 -11.34 4.25 -4.12
N VAL A 72 -10.87 3.03 -4.36
CA VAL A 72 -10.23 2.68 -5.63
C VAL A 72 -11.24 2.76 -6.77
N LYS A 73 -12.46 2.27 -6.55
CA LYS A 73 -13.52 2.32 -7.54
C LYS A 73 -13.87 3.75 -7.95
N ASN A 74 -13.97 4.67 -6.96
CA ASN A 74 -14.37 6.05 -7.21
C ASN A 74 -13.23 6.94 -7.72
N ASN A 75 -12.00 6.53 -7.52
CA ASN A 75 -10.81 7.30 -7.90
C ASN A 75 -9.98 6.58 -8.96
N GLN A 76 -10.59 5.74 -9.78
CA GLN A 76 -9.89 5.00 -10.80
C GLN A 76 -9.15 5.92 -11.75
N ILE A 77 -7.85 5.67 -11.88
CA ILE A 77 -6.98 6.37 -12.81
C ILE A 77 -6.81 5.48 -14.03
N LYS A 78 -6.73 6.09 -15.20
CA LYS A 78 -6.69 5.37 -16.47
C LYS A 78 -5.61 4.28 -16.55
N ASN A 79 -4.46 4.51 -15.95
CA ASN A 79 -3.33 3.58 -15.99
C ASN A 79 -2.99 2.97 -14.63
N LEU A 80 -3.99 2.81 -13.76
CA LEU A 80 -3.75 2.21 -12.45
C LEU A 80 -3.35 0.74 -12.61
N HIS A 81 -2.11 0.41 -12.27
CA HIS A 81 -1.56 -0.93 -12.43
C HIS A 81 -1.47 -1.71 -11.14
N CYS A 82 -1.35 -1.03 -10.00
CA CYS A 82 -1.37 -1.72 -8.72
C CYS A 82 -1.64 -0.74 -7.58
N ILE A 83 -2.04 -1.30 -6.44
CA ILE A 83 -2.10 -0.57 -5.18
C ILE A 83 -1.05 -1.17 -4.25
N LEU A 84 -0.38 -0.30 -3.49
CA LEU A 84 0.65 -0.70 -2.53
C LEU A 84 0.19 -0.25 -1.15
N ILE A 85 0.14 -1.17 -0.21
CA ILE A 85 -0.34 -0.90 1.14
C ILE A 85 0.76 -1.22 2.14
N ASP A 86 1.18 -0.23 2.90
CA ASP A 86 2.19 -0.40 3.94
C ASP A 86 1.53 -0.79 5.26
N GLU A 87 2.26 -1.51 6.09
CA GLU A 87 1.87 -1.87 7.47
C GLU A 87 0.47 -2.51 7.53
N VAL A 88 0.23 -3.50 6.67
CA VAL A 88 -1.07 -4.17 6.54
C VAL A 88 -1.53 -4.83 7.84
N GLN A 89 -0.60 -5.19 8.74
CA GLN A 89 -0.95 -5.80 10.01
C GLN A 89 -1.82 -4.89 10.91
N PHE A 90 -1.85 -3.59 10.65
CA PHE A 90 -2.67 -2.65 11.41
C PHE A 90 -4.08 -2.48 10.84
N LEU A 91 -4.38 -3.10 9.72
CA LEU A 91 -5.70 -3.02 9.11
C LEU A 91 -6.67 -3.96 9.78
N SER A 92 -7.98 -3.62 9.72
CA SER A 92 -9.02 -4.51 10.21
C SER A 92 -9.23 -5.67 9.23
N LYS A 93 -9.90 -6.71 9.70
CA LYS A 93 -10.27 -7.85 8.86
C LYS A 93 -11.11 -7.39 7.66
N ASP A 94 -12.06 -6.49 7.90
CA ASP A 94 -12.92 -5.96 6.85
C ASP A 94 -12.12 -5.23 5.78
N GLN A 95 -11.11 -4.47 6.19
CA GLN A 95 -10.25 -3.75 5.26
C GLN A 95 -9.42 -4.70 4.40
N VAL A 96 -8.94 -5.79 4.98
CA VAL A 96 -8.21 -6.82 4.20
C VAL A 96 -9.14 -7.46 3.17
N ILE A 97 -10.39 -7.73 3.56
CA ILE A 97 -11.39 -8.26 2.64
C ILE A 97 -11.66 -7.27 1.49
N GLN A 98 -11.72 -5.98 1.80
CA GLN A 98 -11.91 -4.94 0.78
C GLN A 98 -10.76 -4.93 -0.23
N ILE A 99 -9.52 -5.13 0.21
CA ILE A 99 -8.37 -5.23 -0.68
C ILE A 99 -8.55 -6.42 -1.64
N GLY A 100 -9.00 -7.56 -1.11
CA GLY A 100 -9.32 -8.72 -1.93
C GLY A 100 -10.39 -8.42 -2.97
N LYS A 101 -11.40 -7.64 -2.59
CA LYS A 101 -12.46 -7.25 -3.51
C LYS A 101 -11.94 -6.34 -4.63
N VAL A 102 -10.99 -5.47 -4.32
CA VAL A 102 -10.32 -4.64 -5.33
C VAL A 102 -9.64 -5.52 -6.38
N THR A 103 -8.89 -6.52 -5.94
CA THR A 103 -8.18 -7.40 -6.87
C THR A 103 -9.14 -8.23 -7.71
N ASP A 104 -10.18 -8.78 -7.10
CA ASP A 104 -11.13 -9.66 -7.78
C ASP A 104 -12.08 -8.91 -8.72
N THR A 105 -12.59 -7.77 -8.29
CA THR A 105 -13.64 -7.04 -9.00
C THR A 105 -13.09 -5.99 -9.95
N LEU A 106 -12.07 -5.26 -9.52
CA LEU A 106 -11.49 -4.18 -10.32
C LEU A 106 -10.26 -4.63 -11.10
N ASN A 107 -9.82 -5.84 -10.87
CA ASN A 107 -8.66 -6.45 -11.54
C ASN A 107 -7.38 -5.61 -11.39
N VAL A 108 -7.17 -5.10 -10.18
CA VAL A 108 -5.98 -4.32 -9.83
C VAL A 108 -5.16 -5.12 -8.82
N PRO A 109 -3.90 -5.45 -9.13
CA PRO A 109 -3.04 -6.18 -8.19
C PRO A 109 -2.78 -5.36 -6.93
N ALA A 110 -2.65 -6.03 -5.79
CA ALA A 110 -2.33 -5.40 -4.52
C ALA A 110 -1.02 -5.96 -3.97
N MET A 111 -0.13 -5.07 -3.58
CA MET A 111 1.12 -5.40 -2.90
C MET A 111 1.00 -4.96 -1.45
N CYS A 112 0.96 -5.93 -0.54
CA CYS A 112 0.75 -5.70 0.88
C CYS A 112 2.03 -5.96 1.65
N TYR A 113 2.51 -4.95 2.35
CA TYR A 113 3.77 -5.02 3.09
C TYR A 113 3.49 -5.11 4.58
N LEU A 114 4.15 -6.05 5.24
CA LEU A 114 3.98 -6.31 6.68
C LEU A 114 5.32 -6.31 7.37
N SER A 115 5.32 -5.77 8.60
CA SER A 115 6.47 -5.90 9.49
C SER A 115 6.16 -7.01 10.50
N LEU A 116 7.09 -7.93 10.68
CA LEU A 116 6.98 -8.95 11.72
C LEU A 116 7.41 -8.33 13.04
N ILE A 117 6.51 -8.37 14.01
CA ILE A 117 6.78 -7.84 15.33
C ILE A 117 7.15 -9.01 16.22
N HIS A 118 8.33 -8.94 16.81
CA HIS A 118 8.75 -9.92 17.81
C HIS A 118 8.13 -9.55 19.14
N ILE A 119 7.40 -10.48 19.70
CA ILE A 119 6.83 -10.33 21.02
C ILE A 119 7.68 -11.09 22.02
#